data_527e464922c74e41c60d26248ee21fc2
#
_entry.id   527e464922c74e41c60d26248ee21fc2
#
_cell.length_a   1.000
_cell.length_b   1.000
_cell.length_c   1.000
_cell.angle_alpha   90.00
_cell.angle_beta   90.00
_cell.angle_gamma   90.00
#
_symmetry.space_group_name_H-M   'P 1'
#
loop_
_entity.id
_entity.type
_entity.pdbx_description
1 polymer ?
#
loop_
_entity_poly.entity_id
_entity_poly.type
_entity_poly.pdbx_seq_one_letter_code
_entity_poly.pdbx_strand_id
1 'polypeptide(L)'
;MKTSIATVSISGDLREKLDAIAGAGFHGVEIFENDFLIYDASPREVGRMVRDAGLALTLFQPFRDFEGMPEPFRQRAFDRAERKFDIMGELGADLMLICSSTSQVALGGIDRIANDFAELGERAAKRGLRVGYEALAWGRHVSDHRDAWEVVRRADHANIGLVLDSFHTLSRRIDVNSIRAIPADKIFIVQLADAPDFDMDLLYWSRHFRNMPGEGDLPVVDFMRAVSATGYDGVISLEIFNDQFRAADSRAVAVDGQRSLLNLMDQVQRAEPQLAINLPAIAPPVEVERVEFVEFTADRHAAEPLVAMLGAMGFRHTGQHRSKDVARYEQGGISVVVNSDSRGLAHRTFQTRGLSAYAFGVRVPDAAAALDRAVALGAKPFTQNLKSDDLNLPAVKGVGGGLVYFFDDSEALAKVWDTEFVALGSPEPIADAGLGRFDHIAQSMPYDEMLRWLLFYSSTLKVEKTPLVDIIDPSGLVRSQVVQNDDRSLRITMNGAENPATVAGQFLAETLGAGIQHLAFASDDIFATAEILQSRGFVPLQISPNYYEDLEARFGLDPDFVARLKRHQIMYDEDAGGRYLQLYSPILSGGFFFEIVERQGYDGYGAANAIFRIAAQRRLVGSRAMQSGRAAT
;
A
#
# COMPACT_ATOMS: atom_id res chain seq x y z
N MET A 1 1.47 22.01 -11.44
CA MET A 1 0.89 21.89 -10.08
C MET A 1 1.98 21.79 -9.05
N LYS A 2 1.74 22.17 -7.79
CA LYS A 2 2.68 22.07 -6.67
C LYS A 2 2.10 21.10 -5.63
N THR A 3 2.94 20.21 -5.09
CA THR A 3 2.50 19.25 -4.09
C THR A 3 2.63 19.81 -2.67
N SER A 4 1.65 19.54 -1.82
CA SER A 4 1.60 19.93 -0.41
C SER A 4 1.00 18.80 0.43
N ILE A 5 1.13 18.91 1.74
CA ILE A 5 0.52 17.97 2.69
C ILE A 5 0.17 18.70 3.99
N ALA A 6 -0.99 18.41 4.56
CA ALA A 6 -1.39 18.96 5.85
C ALA A 6 -0.66 18.25 7.01
N THR A 7 -0.19 19.03 7.97
CA THR A 7 0.55 18.49 9.14
C THR A 7 -0.25 17.47 9.95
N VAL A 8 -1.57 17.50 9.87
CA VAL A 8 -2.45 16.50 10.50
C VAL A 8 -2.29 15.09 9.93
N SER A 9 -1.78 14.97 8.70
CA SER A 9 -1.60 13.70 8.00
C SER A 9 -0.40 12.88 8.49
N ILE A 10 0.48 13.46 9.29
CA ILE A 10 1.78 12.91 9.66
C ILE A 10 1.94 12.92 11.19
N SER A 11 2.64 11.92 11.73
CA SER A 11 3.00 11.81 13.15
C SER A 11 4.16 12.74 13.54
N GLY A 12 4.41 12.88 14.83
CA GLY A 12 5.53 13.64 15.39
C GLY A 12 5.19 15.07 15.80
N ASP A 13 6.17 15.80 16.33
CA ASP A 13 6.03 17.22 16.58
C ASP A 13 6.12 18.05 15.29
N LEU A 14 5.83 19.35 15.36
CA LEU A 14 5.79 20.20 14.17
C LEU A 14 7.14 20.23 13.43
N ARG A 15 8.27 20.22 14.11
CA ARG A 15 9.60 20.21 13.49
C ARG A 15 9.87 18.89 12.77
N GLU A 16 9.58 17.76 13.42
CA GLU A 16 9.72 16.43 12.82
C GLU A 16 8.85 16.28 11.57
N LYS A 17 7.62 16.81 11.62
CA LYS A 17 6.71 16.84 10.47
C LYS A 17 7.31 17.65 9.31
N LEU A 18 7.80 18.87 9.57
CA LEU A 18 8.39 19.73 8.53
C LEU A 18 9.62 19.08 7.90
N ASP A 19 10.50 18.47 8.71
CA ASP A 19 11.68 17.76 8.22
C ASP A 19 11.32 16.55 7.35
N ALA A 20 10.28 15.79 7.74
CA ALA A 20 9.77 14.66 6.96
C ALA A 20 9.16 15.11 5.62
N ILE A 21 8.34 16.17 5.63
CA ILE A 21 7.68 16.74 4.45
C ILE A 21 8.73 17.26 3.46
N ALA A 22 9.68 18.05 3.93
CA ALA A 22 10.77 18.57 3.10
C ALA A 22 11.65 17.44 2.52
N GLY A 23 11.99 16.45 3.36
CA GLY A 23 12.77 15.28 2.95
C GLY A 23 12.09 14.39 1.91
N ALA A 24 10.76 14.40 1.85
CA ALA A 24 9.97 13.69 0.83
C ALA A 24 9.85 14.46 -0.50
N GLY A 25 10.28 15.73 -0.56
CA GLY A 25 10.26 16.54 -1.77
C GLY A 25 8.95 17.27 -2.05
N PHE A 26 8.11 17.48 -1.04
CA PHE A 26 6.95 18.37 -1.16
C PHE A 26 7.39 19.82 -1.39
N HIS A 27 6.57 20.57 -2.12
CA HIS A 27 6.80 22.00 -2.34
C HIS A 27 6.27 22.86 -1.19
N GLY A 28 5.27 22.36 -0.46
CA GLY A 28 4.64 23.13 0.60
C GLY A 28 3.99 22.29 1.69
N VAL A 29 3.42 22.99 2.65
CA VAL A 29 2.77 22.41 3.81
C VAL A 29 1.52 23.22 4.19
N GLU A 30 0.46 22.52 4.58
CA GLU A 30 -0.67 23.13 5.28
C GLU A 30 -0.45 23.00 6.78
N ILE A 31 -0.55 24.11 7.51
CA ILE A 31 -0.45 24.08 8.97
C ILE A 31 -1.84 23.84 9.57
N PHE A 32 -2.00 22.66 10.20
CA PHE A 32 -3.16 22.34 11.00
C PHE A 32 -3.08 23.07 12.33
N GLU A 33 -4.12 23.83 12.69
CA GLU A 33 -4.08 24.75 13.83
C GLU A 33 -3.69 24.07 15.15
N ASN A 34 -4.11 22.84 15.40
CA ASN A 34 -3.76 22.14 16.63
C ASN A 34 -2.24 21.90 16.74
N ASP A 35 -1.57 21.56 15.64
CA ASP A 35 -0.11 21.36 15.65
C ASP A 35 0.63 22.67 15.93
N PHE A 36 0.10 23.79 15.42
CA PHE A 36 0.60 25.11 15.71
C PHE A 36 0.40 25.52 17.17
N LEU A 37 -0.80 25.26 17.74
CA LEU A 37 -1.15 25.65 19.12
C LEU A 37 -0.40 24.84 20.19
N ILE A 38 -0.08 23.58 19.89
CA ILE A 38 0.65 22.70 20.81
C ILE A 38 2.15 23.02 20.81
N TYR A 39 2.69 23.52 19.69
CA TYR A 39 4.11 23.78 19.56
C TYR A 39 4.51 25.08 20.27
N ASP A 40 5.53 25.01 21.13
CA ASP A 40 5.97 26.17 21.95
C ASP A 40 6.86 27.12 21.13
N ALA A 41 6.23 27.85 20.21
CA ALA A 41 6.88 28.89 19.41
C ALA A 41 5.88 29.96 18.97
N SER A 42 6.36 31.17 18.74
CA SER A 42 5.54 32.27 18.18
C SER A 42 5.16 31.99 16.72
N PRO A 43 4.07 32.59 16.19
CA PRO A 43 3.71 32.47 14.78
C PRO A 43 4.85 32.81 13.83
N ARG A 44 5.63 33.85 14.15
CA ARG A 44 6.79 34.28 13.35
C ARG A 44 7.91 33.24 13.34
N GLU A 45 8.13 32.55 14.45
CA GLU A 45 9.11 31.46 14.54
C GLU A 45 8.68 30.23 13.74
N VAL A 46 7.42 29.83 13.85
CA VAL A 46 6.86 28.74 13.05
C VAL A 46 6.97 29.05 11.55
N GLY A 47 6.62 30.27 11.15
CA GLY A 47 6.77 30.71 9.76
C GLY A 47 8.24 30.67 9.26
N ARG A 48 9.22 30.98 10.14
CA ARG A 48 10.64 30.79 9.81
C ARG A 48 10.99 29.31 9.65
N MET A 49 10.54 28.45 10.57
CA MET A 49 10.79 27.00 10.48
C MET A 49 10.33 26.42 9.16
N VAL A 50 9.15 26.79 8.68
CA VAL A 50 8.60 26.36 7.38
C VAL A 50 9.52 26.81 6.24
N ARG A 51 9.94 28.08 6.23
CA ARG A 51 10.84 28.62 5.19
C ARG A 51 12.24 28.02 5.25
N ASP A 52 12.78 27.83 6.46
CA ASP A 52 14.11 27.23 6.66
C ASP A 52 14.13 25.75 6.21
N ALA A 53 13.00 25.05 6.29
CA ALA A 53 12.82 23.73 5.71
C ALA A 53 12.68 23.75 4.17
N GLY A 54 12.65 24.92 3.53
CA GLY A 54 12.47 25.07 2.07
C GLY A 54 11.03 24.90 1.60
N LEU A 55 10.05 24.93 2.52
CA LEU A 55 8.63 24.73 2.22
C LEU A 55 7.89 26.06 2.06
N ALA A 56 6.88 26.08 1.19
CA ALA A 56 5.88 27.15 1.15
C ALA A 56 4.75 26.83 2.12
N LEU A 57 4.26 27.83 2.85
CA LEU A 57 3.04 27.67 3.63
C LEU A 57 1.85 27.87 2.70
N THR A 58 1.14 26.78 2.38
CA THR A 58 0.09 26.76 1.35
C THR A 58 -1.29 27.02 1.88
N LEU A 59 -1.54 26.71 3.16
CA LEU A 59 -2.83 26.90 3.81
C LEU A 59 -2.67 26.92 5.34
N PHE A 60 -3.42 27.77 6.01
CA PHE A 60 -3.65 27.74 7.44
C PHE A 60 -5.08 27.25 7.72
N GLN A 61 -5.25 26.19 8.50
CA GLN A 61 -6.52 25.49 8.63
C GLN A 61 -6.71 24.80 10.00
N PRO A 62 -7.96 24.48 10.38
CA PRO A 62 -9.23 24.95 9.83
C PRO A 62 -9.79 26.15 10.63
N PHE A 63 -10.57 26.99 9.97
CA PHE A 63 -11.44 27.96 10.66
C PHE A 63 -12.89 27.47 10.58
N ARG A 64 -13.57 27.34 11.72
CA ARG A 64 -14.88 26.68 11.83
C ARG A 64 -15.95 27.61 12.34
N ASP A 65 -17.21 27.29 11.97
CA ASP A 65 -18.40 27.96 12.42
C ASP A 65 -18.33 29.48 12.20
N PHE A 66 -18.07 29.87 10.94
CA PHE A 66 -17.99 31.27 10.55
C PHE A 66 -19.32 31.79 10.00
N GLU A 67 -19.84 31.16 8.93
CA GLU A 67 -20.94 31.68 8.13
C GLU A 67 -22.32 31.36 8.71
N GLY A 68 -23.29 32.23 8.37
CA GLY A 68 -24.68 32.06 8.72
C GLY A 68 -24.99 32.26 10.19
N MET A 69 -24.09 32.84 10.96
CA MET A 69 -24.32 33.04 12.38
C MET A 69 -25.31 34.20 12.63
N PRO A 70 -26.30 34.03 13.56
CA PRO A 70 -27.10 35.15 14.03
C PRO A 70 -26.31 36.06 14.96
N GLU A 71 -26.73 37.31 15.14
CA GLU A 71 -26.17 38.17 16.18
C GLU A 71 -26.49 37.63 17.61
N PRO A 72 -25.56 37.71 18.55
CA PRO A 72 -24.24 38.35 18.49
C PRO A 72 -23.11 37.43 18.02
N PHE A 73 -23.42 36.20 17.61
CA PHE A 73 -22.42 35.20 17.19
C PHE A 73 -21.74 35.59 15.86
N ARG A 74 -22.47 36.27 14.96
CA ARG A 74 -21.92 36.78 13.71
C ARG A 74 -20.76 37.75 13.97
N GLN A 75 -20.96 38.76 14.80
CA GLN A 75 -19.90 39.70 15.15
C GLN A 75 -18.68 38.98 15.75
N ARG A 76 -18.90 38.02 16.65
CA ARG A 76 -17.82 37.21 17.24
C ARG A 76 -17.07 36.38 16.21
N ALA A 77 -17.74 35.83 15.20
CA ALA A 77 -17.10 35.07 14.11
C ALA A 77 -16.16 35.97 13.31
N PHE A 78 -16.58 37.20 12.98
CA PHE A 78 -15.72 38.19 12.33
C PHE A 78 -14.53 38.61 13.20
N ASP A 79 -14.75 38.87 14.51
CA ASP A 79 -13.68 39.24 15.44
C ASP A 79 -12.63 38.10 15.56
N ARG A 80 -13.08 36.84 15.54
CA ARG A 80 -12.19 35.68 15.51
C ARG A 80 -11.40 35.61 14.19
N ALA A 81 -12.04 35.84 13.04
CA ALA A 81 -11.39 35.86 11.75
C ALA A 81 -10.29 36.94 11.68
N GLU A 82 -10.54 38.14 12.16
CA GLU A 82 -9.54 39.22 12.22
C GLU A 82 -8.30 38.80 13.04
N ARG A 83 -8.48 38.15 14.18
CA ARG A 83 -7.37 37.64 14.99
C ARG A 83 -6.60 36.52 14.29
N LYS A 84 -7.29 35.68 13.50
CA LYS A 84 -6.60 34.67 12.66
C LYS A 84 -5.79 35.32 11.55
N PHE A 85 -6.31 36.40 10.95
CA PHE A 85 -5.57 37.18 9.96
C PHE A 85 -4.30 37.81 10.54
N ASP A 86 -4.32 38.25 11.83
CA ASP A 86 -3.11 38.72 12.51
C ASP A 86 -2.07 37.61 12.66
N ILE A 87 -2.49 36.42 13.11
CA ILE A 87 -1.61 35.25 13.22
C ILE A 87 -1.04 34.87 11.84
N MET A 88 -1.87 34.82 10.79
CA MET A 88 -1.45 34.50 9.42
C MET A 88 -0.40 35.49 8.91
N GLY A 89 -0.57 36.79 9.19
CA GLY A 89 0.39 37.82 8.83
C GLY A 89 1.78 37.60 9.45
N GLU A 90 1.82 37.17 10.72
CA GLU A 90 3.10 36.84 11.39
C GLU A 90 3.67 35.51 10.93
N LEU A 91 2.82 34.52 10.67
CA LEU A 91 3.18 33.19 10.20
C LEU A 91 3.70 33.23 8.75
N GLY A 92 3.18 34.16 7.93
CA GLY A 92 3.46 34.27 6.51
C GLY A 92 2.54 33.39 5.65
N ALA A 93 1.33 33.08 6.15
CA ALA A 93 0.28 32.40 5.41
C ALA A 93 -0.58 33.42 4.65
N ASP A 94 -0.94 33.14 3.41
CA ASP A 94 -1.79 34.01 2.58
C ASP A 94 -3.20 33.45 2.34
N LEU A 95 -3.44 32.19 2.67
CA LEU A 95 -4.72 31.49 2.47
C LEU A 95 -5.21 30.84 3.77
N MET A 96 -6.47 31.10 4.14
CA MET A 96 -7.18 30.47 5.25
C MET A 96 -8.29 29.56 4.72
N LEU A 97 -8.40 28.36 5.28
CA LEU A 97 -9.55 27.48 5.03
C LEU A 97 -10.66 27.79 6.03
N ILE A 98 -11.86 28.00 5.50
CA ILE A 98 -13.12 28.03 6.27
C ILE A 98 -13.94 26.81 5.88
N CYS A 99 -14.18 25.93 6.85
CA CYS A 99 -15.11 24.82 6.70
C CYS A 99 -16.56 25.30 6.84
N SER A 100 -17.46 24.70 6.06
CA SER A 100 -18.90 24.95 6.23
C SER A 100 -19.36 24.67 7.65
N SER A 101 -20.25 25.53 8.17
CA SER A 101 -20.68 25.50 9.57
C SER A 101 -21.43 24.24 9.94
N THR A 102 -21.09 23.68 11.09
CA THR A 102 -21.81 22.58 11.75
C THR A 102 -22.62 23.06 12.96
N SER A 103 -22.54 24.33 13.27
CA SER A 103 -23.19 24.93 14.42
C SER A 103 -24.71 24.81 14.37
N GLN A 104 -25.32 24.45 15.52
CA GLN A 104 -26.77 24.31 15.63
C GLN A 104 -27.51 25.66 15.53
N VAL A 105 -26.81 26.78 15.77
CA VAL A 105 -27.38 28.13 15.70
C VAL A 105 -27.19 28.78 14.32
N ALA A 106 -26.40 28.17 13.42
CA ALA A 106 -26.21 28.69 12.08
C ALA A 106 -27.52 28.72 11.28
N LEU A 107 -27.74 29.82 10.57
CA LEU A 107 -28.90 30.06 9.71
C LEU A 107 -28.52 29.76 8.25
N GLY A 108 -29.35 29.00 7.58
CA GLY A 108 -29.16 28.67 6.17
C GLY A 108 -29.47 29.83 5.22
N GLY A 109 -29.29 29.56 3.94
CA GLY A 109 -29.58 30.47 2.83
C GLY A 109 -28.31 30.95 2.13
N ILE A 110 -28.19 30.61 0.86
CA ILE A 110 -27.00 30.89 0.03
C ILE A 110 -26.66 32.37 0.02
N ASP A 111 -27.65 33.28 -0.16
CA ASP A 111 -27.41 34.72 -0.18
C ASP A 111 -26.89 35.27 1.15
N ARG A 112 -27.39 34.75 2.28
CA ARG A 112 -26.91 35.13 3.60
C ARG A 112 -25.43 34.73 3.76
N ILE A 113 -25.12 33.50 3.43
CA ILE A 113 -23.76 32.96 3.51
C ILE A 113 -22.82 33.71 2.55
N ALA A 114 -23.27 34.00 1.33
CA ALA A 114 -22.50 34.76 0.35
C ALA A 114 -22.20 36.19 0.84
N ASN A 115 -23.17 36.87 1.48
CA ASN A 115 -22.95 38.18 2.05
C ASN A 115 -21.92 38.17 3.20
N ASP A 116 -21.91 37.13 4.05
CA ASP A 116 -20.89 36.95 5.07
C ASP A 116 -19.50 36.81 4.46
N PHE A 117 -19.37 36.01 3.38
CA PHE A 117 -18.11 35.84 2.67
C PHE A 117 -17.69 37.10 1.89
N ALA A 118 -18.62 37.85 1.29
CA ALA A 118 -18.29 39.12 0.63
C ALA A 118 -17.70 40.12 1.65
N GLU A 119 -18.30 40.29 2.82
CA GLU A 119 -17.76 41.13 3.88
C GLU A 119 -16.39 40.62 4.38
N LEU A 120 -16.23 39.30 4.54
CA LEU A 120 -14.95 38.72 4.95
C LEU A 120 -13.87 38.92 3.89
N GLY A 121 -14.23 38.84 2.61
CA GLY A 121 -13.34 39.09 1.48
C GLY A 121 -12.77 40.50 1.50
N GLU A 122 -13.61 41.51 1.77
CA GLU A 122 -13.18 42.91 1.96
C GLU A 122 -12.18 43.08 3.11
N ARG A 123 -12.39 42.34 4.22
CA ARG A 123 -11.49 42.39 5.37
C ARG A 123 -10.16 41.67 5.06
N ALA A 124 -10.22 40.52 4.41
CA ALA A 124 -9.04 39.77 3.98
C ALA A 124 -8.19 40.54 2.95
N ALA A 125 -8.84 41.20 1.98
CA ALA A 125 -8.18 42.00 0.94
C ALA A 125 -7.33 43.13 1.52
N LYS A 126 -7.80 43.82 2.60
CA LYS A 126 -7.04 44.89 3.28
C LYS A 126 -5.73 44.39 3.89
N ARG A 127 -5.57 43.09 4.08
CA ARG A 127 -4.38 42.44 4.62
C ARG A 127 -3.62 41.61 3.59
N GLY A 128 -4.05 41.62 2.31
CA GLY A 128 -3.47 40.81 1.24
C GLY A 128 -3.71 39.32 1.39
N LEU A 129 -4.75 38.92 2.12
CA LEU A 129 -5.08 37.52 2.41
C LEU A 129 -6.23 37.02 1.54
N ARG A 130 -6.32 35.72 1.40
CA ARG A 130 -7.40 35.00 0.70
C ARG A 130 -8.10 34.03 1.65
N VAL A 131 -9.33 33.70 1.32
CA VAL A 131 -10.15 32.75 2.08
C VAL A 131 -10.72 31.71 1.13
N GLY A 132 -10.46 30.45 1.42
CA GLY A 132 -11.01 29.30 0.70
C GLY A 132 -12.18 28.70 1.49
N TYR A 133 -13.32 28.52 0.85
CA TYR A 133 -14.51 27.93 1.43
C TYR A 133 -14.62 26.45 1.05
N GLU A 134 -14.77 25.60 2.06
CA GLU A 134 -14.88 24.15 1.93
C GLU A 134 -16.27 23.66 2.37
N ALA A 135 -16.90 22.83 1.54
CA ALA A 135 -18.13 22.13 1.91
C ALA A 135 -17.82 20.82 2.64
N LEU A 136 -17.91 20.78 3.96
CA LEU A 136 -17.82 19.54 4.73
C LEU A 136 -18.97 18.59 4.37
N ALA A 137 -18.70 17.29 4.19
CA ALA A 137 -19.71 16.28 3.88
C ALA A 137 -20.85 16.23 4.92
N TRP A 138 -20.61 16.67 6.15
CA TRP A 138 -21.58 16.78 7.25
C TRP A 138 -21.94 18.24 7.59
N GLY A 139 -21.64 19.18 6.70
CA GLY A 139 -22.01 20.59 6.87
C GLY A 139 -23.52 20.77 7.06
N ARG A 140 -23.91 21.69 7.94
CA ARG A 140 -25.32 21.86 8.32
C ARG A 140 -26.20 22.38 7.17
N HIS A 141 -25.74 23.36 6.44
CA HIS A 141 -26.49 24.01 5.36
C HIS A 141 -25.78 23.93 4.01
N VAL A 142 -24.47 23.79 4.01
CA VAL A 142 -23.63 23.57 2.82
C VAL A 142 -22.81 22.32 3.07
N SER A 143 -23.09 21.28 2.28
CA SER A 143 -22.41 19.99 2.37
C SER A 143 -22.09 19.41 0.99
N ASP A 144 -22.13 20.26 -0.03
CA ASP A 144 -21.92 19.94 -1.43
C ASP A 144 -21.07 21.05 -2.06
N HIS A 145 -20.03 20.68 -2.80
CA HIS A 145 -19.16 21.66 -3.46
C HIS A 145 -19.92 22.58 -4.44
N ARG A 146 -21.06 22.14 -4.98
CA ARG A 146 -21.91 22.94 -5.87
C ARG A 146 -22.58 24.10 -5.12
N ASP A 147 -23.03 23.86 -3.89
CA ASP A 147 -23.57 24.90 -3.00
C ASP A 147 -22.46 25.86 -2.54
N ALA A 148 -21.28 25.33 -2.20
CA ALA A 148 -20.13 26.16 -1.88
C ALA A 148 -19.70 27.03 -3.06
N TRP A 149 -19.71 26.48 -4.28
CA TRP A 149 -19.47 27.26 -5.48
C TRP A 149 -20.51 28.37 -5.68
N GLU A 150 -21.78 28.08 -5.47
CA GLU A 150 -22.83 29.09 -5.60
C GLU A 150 -22.67 30.21 -4.56
N VAL A 151 -22.22 29.89 -3.34
CA VAL A 151 -21.84 30.91 -2.33
C VAL A 151 -20.69 31.77 -2.83
N VAL A 152 -19.60 31.17 -3.28
CA VAL A 152 -18.41 31.90 -3.78
C VAL A 152 -18.77 32.76 -4.99
N ARG A 153 -19.58 32.24 -5.90
CA ARG A 153 -20.05 32.94 -7.10
C ARG A 153 -20.90 34.18 -6.74
N ARG A 154 -21.78 34.06 -5.73
CA ARG A 154 -22.61 35.20 -5.27
C ARG A 154 -21.87 36.17 -4.40
N ALA A 155 -20.88 35.73 -3.64
CA ALA A 155 -20.00 36.61 -2.88
C ALA A 155 -19.22 37.57 -3.82
N ASP A 156 -18.95 37.12 -5.05
CA ASP A 156 -18.33 37.87 -6.15
C ASP A 156 -17.10 38.68 -5.71
N HIS A 157 -16.21 38.06 -4.93
CA HIS A 157 -15.03 38.72 -4.39
C HIS A 157 -13.75 38.01 -4.81
N ALA A 158 -12.72 38.77 -5.22
CA ALA A 158 -11.46 38.21 -5.72
C ALA A 158 -10.70 37.37 -4.67
N ASN A 159 -10.83 37.74 -3.39
CA ASN A 159 -10.13 37.06 -2.28
C ASN A 159 -10.94 35.90 -1.67
N ILE A 160 -12.10 35.55 -2.26
CA ILE A 160 -12.92 34.40 -1.88
C ILE A 160 -12.90 33.38 -3.00
N GLY A 161 -12.60 32.13 -2.66
CA GLY A 161 -12.56 31.00 -3.59
C GLY A 161 -12.92 29.69 -2.89
N LEU A 162 -12.73 28.59 -3.59
CA LEU A 162 -13.04 27.25 -3.07
C LEU A 162 -11.79 26.55 -2.58
N VAL A 163 -11.97 25.74 -1.55
CA VAL A 163 -11.18 24.55 -1.27
C VAL A 163 -12.00 23.35 -1.72
N LEU A 164 -11.47 22.58 -2.66
CA LEU A 164 -12.10 21.34 -3.13
C LEU A 164 -11.41 20.15 -2.48
N ASP A 165 -12.13 19.47 -1.58
CA ASP A 165 -11.66 18.23 -0.97
C ASP A 165 -12.33 17.01 -1.63
N SER A 166 -11.51 16.07 -2.10
CA SER A 166 -11.98 14.86 -2.78
C SER A 166 -12.84 13.98 -1.87
N PHE A 167 -12.46 13.82 -0.59
CA PHE A 167 -13.24 13.00 0.35
C PHE A 167 -14.65 13.53 0.52
N HIS A 168 -14.80 14.84 0.74
CA HIS A 168 -16.14 15.45 0.95
C HIS A 168 -17.04 15.33 -0.26
N THR A 169 -16.48 15.39 -1.46
CA THR A 169 -17.22 15.21 -2.72
C THR A 169 -17.58 13.75 -2.95
N LEU A 170 -16.60 12.85 -2.82
CA LEU A 170 -16.73 11.45 -3.22
C LEU A 170 -17.50 10.61 -2.19
N SER A 171 -17.31 10.84 -0.90
CA SER A 171 -18.05 10.15 0.16
C SER A 171 -19.56 10.39 0.11
N ARG A 172 -19.98 11.52 -0.46
CA ARG A 172 -21.38 11.82 -0.72
C ARG A 172 -21.84 11.39 -2.13
N ARG A 173 -20.96 10.78 -2.92
CA ARG A 173 -21.23 10.33 -4.29
C ARG A 173 -21.76 11.47 -5.20
N ILE A 174 -21.22 12.69 -5.00
CA ILE A 174 -21.56 13.85 -5.82
C ILE A 174 -20.90 13.71 -7.19
N ASP A 175 -21.66 14.02 -8.26
CA ASP A 175 -21.12 14.00 -9.63
C ASP A 175 -19.98 15.01 -9.79
N VAL A 176 -18.77 14.48 -9.97
CA VAL A 176 -17.53 15.27 -10.14
C VAL A 176 -17.52 16.11 -11.43
N ASN A 177 -18.35 15.78 -12.43
CA ASN A 177 -18.40 16.55 -13.67
C ASN A 177 -18.87 18.00 -13.46
N SER A 178 -19.60 18.27 -12.38
CA SER A 178 -19.99 19.63 -11.99
C SER A 178 -18.79 20.54 -11.70
N ILE A 179 -17.63 19.99 -11.31
CA ILE A 179 -16.39 20.72 -11.07
C ILE A 179 -15.86 21.36 -12.36
N ARG A 180 -16.05 20.71 -13.51
CA ARG A 180 -15.55 21.20 -14.83
C ARG A 180 -16.07 22.59 -15.22
N ALA A 181 -17.17 23.04 -14.63
CA ALA A 181 -17.77 24.36 -14.87
C ALA A 181 -17.24 25.46 -13.95
N ILE A 182 -16.41 25.13 -12.95
CA ILE A 182 -15.85 26.09 -12.01
C ILE A 182 -14.63 26.78 -12.62
N PRO A 183 -14.56 28.12 -12.67
CA PRO A 183 -13.37 28.83 -13.14
C PRO A 183 -12.14 28.47 -12.32
N ALA A 184 -11.02 28.18 -12.96
CA ALA A 184 -9.78 27.74 -12.32
C ALA A 184 -9.26 28.75 -11.28
N ASP A 185 -9.42 30.06 -11.53
CA ASP A 185 -9.00 31.14 -10.62
C ASP A 185 -9.83 31.22 -9.33
N LYS A 186 -10.98 30.54 -9.28
CA LYS A 186 -11.83 30.39 -8.08
C LYS A 186 -11.56 29.12 -7.29
N ILE A 187 -10.72 28.23 -7.77
CA ILE A 187 -10.21 27.07 -7.02
C ILE A 187 -8.88 27.49 -6.40
N PHE A 188 -8.83 27.71 -5.09
CA PHE A 188 -7.64 28.21 -4.41
C PHE A 188 -6.67 27.12 -4.01
N ILE A 189 -7.19 25.96 -3.62
CA ILE A 189 -6.42 24.76 -3.30
C ILE A 189 -7.30 23.52 -3.46
N VAL A 190 -6.67 22.39 -3.80
CA VAL A 190 -7.33 21.09 -3.87
C VAL A 190 -6.77 20.17 -2.82
N GLN A 191 -7.61 19.68 -1.93
CA GLN A 191 -7.27 18.68 -0.93
C GLN A 191 -7.65 17.28 -1.41
N LEU A 192 -6.76 16.34 -1.21
CA LEU A 192 -6.87 14.98 -1.72
C LEU A 192 -6.78 13.97 -0.57
N ALA A 193 -7.74 13.11 -0.52
CA ALA A 193 -7.78 11.90 0.27
C ALA A 193 -8.58 10.83 -0.48
N ASP A 194 -8.18 9.59 -0.30
CA ASP A 194 -8.93 8.39 -0.65
C ASP A 194 -9.54 7.79 0.63
N ALA A 195 -10.30 6.73 0.52
CA ALA A 195 -10.80 5.96 1.65
C ALA A 195 -11.37 4.62 1.16
N PRO A 196 -11.43 3.57 2.01
CA PRO A 196 -12.20 2.38 1.68
C PRO A 196 -13.68 2.74 1.55
N ASP A 197 -14.40 2.18 0.57
CA ASP A 197 -15.84 2.48 0.34
C ASP A 197 -16.71 1.72 1.35
N PHE A 198 -16.96 2.34 2.48
CA PHE A 198 -17.80 1.80 3.54
C PHE A 198 -19.10 2.61 3.70
N ASP A 199 -20.17 1.93 4.13
CA ASP A 199 -21.40 2.58 4.56
C ASP A 199 -21.35 2.89 6.06
N MET A 200 -20.90 4.11 6.40
CA MET A 200 -20.76 4.55 7.78
C MET A 200 -21.05 6.06 7.92
N ASP A 201 -21.09 6.55 9.17
CA ASP A 201 -21.20 7.99 9.46
C ASP A 201 -20.06 8.77 8.81
N LEU A 202 -20.40 9.82 8.04
CA LEU A 202 -19.42 10.58 7.23
C LEU A 202 -18.35 11.26 8.08
N LEU A 203 -18.69 11.77 9.27
CA LEU A 203 -17.72 12.40 10.15
C LEU A 203 -16.75 11.36 10.72
N TYR A 204 -17.27 10.21 11.16
CA TYR A 204 -16.45 9.12 11.67
C TYR A 204 -15.53 8.56 10.57
N TRP A 205 -16.08 8.33 9.36
CA TRP A 205 -15.31 7.89 8.19
C TRP A 205 -14.17 8.88 7.86
N SER A 206 -14.48 10.17 7.76
CA SER A 206 -13.49 11.22 7.51
C SER A 206 -12.37 11.29 8.58
N ARG A 207 -12.70 11.00 9.84
CA ARG A 207 -11.75 11.21 10.96
C ARG A 207 -10.77 10.06 11.16
N HIS A 208 -11.12 8.87 10.68
CA HIS A 208 -10.38 7.65 11.03
C HIS A 208 -9.92 6.81 9.83
N PHE A 209 -10.50 7.01 8.64
CA PHE A 209 -10.32 6.08 7.52
C PHE A 209 -9.90 6.74 6.20
N ARG A 210 -9.47 8.00 6.21
CA ARG A 210 -8.88 8.59 5.01
C ARG A 210 -7.55 7.92 4.70
N ASN A 211 -7.35 7.57 3.43
CA ASN A 211 -6.13 6.97 2.90
C ASN A 211 -5.44 7.92 1.91
N MET A 212 -4.20 7.62 1.56
CA MET A 212 -3.54 8.27 0.44
C MET A 212 -4.24 7.91 -0.89
N PRO A 213 -4.30 8.81 -1.88
CA PRO A 213 -4.82 8.49 -3.22
C PRO A 213 -4.21 7.20 -3.79
N GLY A 214 -5.09 6.26 -4.18
CA GLY A 214 -4.73 4.93 -4.68
C GLY A 214 -4.70 3.81 -3.62
N GLU A 215 -4.77 4.13 -2.35
CA GLU A 215 -4.87 3.13 -1.27
C GLU A 215 -6.32 2.75 -0.94
N GLY A 216 -7.27 3.65 -1.18
CA GLY A 216 -8.70 3.44 -0.95
C GLY A 216 -9.46 3.02 -2.21
N ASP A 217 -10.78 3.14 -2.17
CA ASP A 217 -11.69 2.69 -3.22
C ASP A 217 -12.50 3.84 -3.85
N LEU A 218 -12.27 5.08 -3.39
CA LEU A 218 -12.96 6.26 -3.92
C LEU A 218 -12.39 6.63 -5.31
N PRO A 219 -13.23 7.14 -6.26
CA PRO A 219 -12.79 7.48 -7.61
C PRO A 219 -12.01 8.81 -7.66
N VAL A 220 -10.88 8.88 -6.94
CA VAL A 220 -10.05 10.09 -6.81
C VAL A 220 -9.45 10.51 -8.15
N VAL A 221 -9.15 9.56 -9.04
CA VAL A 221 -8.68 9.85 -10.40
C VAL A 221 -9.74 10.65 -11.17
N ASP A 222 -11.01 10.27 -11.12
CA ASP A 222 -12.08 10.97 -11.82
C ASP A 222 -12.33 12.38 -11.25
N PHE A 223 -12.20 12.52 -9.93
CA PHE A 223 -12.22 13.84 -9.28
C PHE A 223 -11.10 14.73 -9.82
N MET A 224 -9.86 14.27 -9.87
CA MET A 224 -8.73 15.04 -10.36
C MET A 224 -8.78 15.28 -11.87
N ARG A 225 -9.35 14.38 -12.66
CA ARG A 225 -9.65 14.62 -14.09
C ARG A 225 -10.60 15.82 -14.26
N ALA A 226 -11.65 15.88 -13.43
CA ALA A 226 -12.59 16.98 -13.46
C ALA A 226 -11.94 18.33 -13.04
N VAL A 227 -11.12 18.31 -11.99
CA VAL A 227 -10.34 19.48 -11.54
C VAL A 227 -9.36 19.93 -12.63
N SER A 228 -8.56 19.02 -13.18
CA SER A 228 -7.55 19.35 -14.22
C SER A 228 -8.19 19.92 -15.49
N ALA A 229 -9.40 19.46 -15.84
CA ALA A 229 -10.14 19.95 -16.99
C ALA A 229 -10.62 21.42 -16.86
N THR A 230 -10.61 22.00 -15.64
CA THR A 230 -10.87 23.45 -15.44
C THR A 230 -9.69 24.31 -15.88
N GLY A 231 -8.51 23.73 -16.09
CA GLY A 231 -7.24 24.44 -16.28
C GLY A 231 -6.54 24.80 -14.98
N TYR A 232 -6.96 24.24 -13.85
CA TYR A 232 -6.32 24.44 -12.54
C TYR A 232 -4.87 23.90 -12.55
N ASP A 233 -3.91 24.75 -12.18
CA ASP A 233 -2.48 24.43 -12.05
C ASP A 233 -1.90 24.90 -10.70
N GLY A 234 -2.74 24.97 -9.67
CA GLY A 234 -2.37 25.40 -8.32
C GLY A 234 -1.77 24.30 -7.47
N VAL A 235 -2.05 24.38 -6.16
CA VAL A 235 -1.56 23.43 -5.16
C VAL A 235 -2.53 22.26 -5.03
N ILE A 236 -2.00 21.05 -5.13
CA ILE A 236 -2.66 19.81 -4.71
C ILE A 236 -2.06 19.35 -3.38
N SER A 237 -2.88 19.07 -2.40
CA SER A 237 -2.44 18.82 -1.03
C SER A 237 -3.11 17.59 -0.44
N LEU A 238 -2.38 16.83 0.37
CA LEU A 238 -2.95 15.70 1.10
C LEU A 238 -3.52 16.17 2.44
N GLU A 239 -4.77 15.80 2.71
CA GLU A 239 -5.38 15.97 4.02
C GLU A 239 -5.91 14.64 4.55
N ILE A 240 -5.07 13.92 5.26
CA ILE A 240 -5.34 12.55 5.68
C ILE A 240 -5.57 12.48 7.19
N PHE A 241 -6.80 12.15 7.57
CA PHE A 241 -7.15 11.81 8.95
C PHE A 241 -7.23 10.29 9.07
N ASN A 242 -6.14 9.68 9.57
CA ASN A 242 -6.06 8.24 9.78
C ASN A 242 -5.24 7.95 11.04
N ASP A 243 -5.80 7.15 11.94
CA ASP A 243 -5.15 6.87 13.23
C ASP A 243 -3.85 6.08 13.07
N GLN A 244 -3.74 5.25 12.02
CA GLN A 244 -2.55 4.47 11.74
C GLN A 244 -1.40 5.35 11.24
N PHE A 245 -1.68 6.29 10.34
CA PHE A 245 -0.65 7.22 9.85
C PHE A 245 -0.11 8.12 10.96
N ARG A 246 -0.94 8.45 11.96
CA ARG A 246 -0.51 9.19 13.14
C ARG A 246 0.38 8.39 14.10
N ALA A 247 0.40 7.05 13.99
CA ALA A 247 1.26 6.17 14.76
C ALA A 247 2.50 5.71 13.99
N ALA A 248 2.52 5.88 12.66
CA ALA A 248 3.57 5.42 11.76
C ALA A 248 4.79 6.36 11.74
N ASP A 249 5.89 5.90 11.12
CA ASP A 249 7.08 6.71 10.88
C ASP A 249 6.78 7.89 9.94
N SER A 250 7.02 9.11 10.41
CA SER A 250 6.68 10.35 9.71
C SER A 250 7.33 10.47 8.33
N ARG A 251 8.58 10.04 8.19
CA ARG A 251 9.33 10.10 6.91
C ARG A 251 8.77 9.12 5.91
N ALA A 252 8.40 7.93 6.37
CA ALA A 252 7.80 6.92 5.53
C ALA A 252 6.44 7.40 4.99
N VAL A 253 5.57 7.93 5.87
CA VAL A 253 4.25 8.47 5.50
C VAL A 253 4.41 9.65 4.52
N ALA A 254 5.37 10.54 4.72
CA ALA A 254 5.62 11.64 3.81
C ALA A 254 6.05 11.17 2.41
N VAL A 255 6.95 10.18 2.32
CA VAL A 255 7.37 9.59 1.02
C VAL A 255 6.20 8.93 0.31
N ASP A 256 5.36 8.19 1.05
CA ASP A 256 4.18 7.54 0.47
C ASP A 256 3.13 8.56 0.03
N GLY A 257 2.97 9.64 0.78
CA GLY A 257 2.12 10.77 0.39
C GLY A 257 2.59 11.42 -0.92
N GLN A 258 3.88 11.71 -1.05
CA GLN A 258 4.42 12.27 -2.31
C GLN A 258 4.25 11.28 -3.46
N ARG A 259 4.51 9.98 -3.24
CA ARG A 259 4.26 8.92 -4.22
C ARG A 259 2.82 8.91 -4.70
N SER A 260 1.87 9.01 -3.76
CA SER A 260 0.44 8.96 -4.07
C SER A 260 0.01 10.10 -5.00
N LEU A 261 0.47 11.33 -4.72
CA LEU A 261 0.17 12.50 -5.57
C LEU A 261 0.79 12.37 -6.96
N LEU A 262 2.05 11.96 -7.04
CA LEU A 262 2.74 11.78 -8.33
C LEU A 262 2.07 10.68 -9.17
N ASN A 263 1.73 9.55 -8.53
CA ASN A 263 1.05 8.45 -9.20
C ASN A 263 -0.38 8.84 -9.64
N LEU A 264 -1.13 9.57 -8.81
CA LEU A 264 -2.47 10.07 -9.16
C LEU A 264 -2.41 10.95 -10.41
N MET A 265 -1.48 11.89 -10.44
CA MET A 265 -1.35 12.80 -11.58
C MET A 265 -0.81 12.13 -12.85
N ASP A 266 0.04 11.09 -12.71
CA ASP A 266 0.45 10.22 -13.81
C ASP A 266 -0.77 9.48 -14.41
N GLN A 267 -1.67 8.96 -13.57
CA GLN A 267 -2.92 8.33 -14.02
C GLN A 267 -3.85 9.33 -14.73
N VAL A 268 -4.01 10.54 -14.19
CA VAL A 268 -4.81 11.60 -14.81
C VAL A 268 -4.24 11.98 -16.18
N GLN A 269 -2.92 12.18 -16.29
CA GLN A 269 -2.26 12.52 -17.56
C GLN A 269 -2.43 11.42 -18.61
N ARG A 270 -2.42 10.15 -18.20
CA ARG A 270 -2.65 9.03 -19.12
C ARG A 270 -4.10 8.93 -19.57
N ALA A 271 -5.05 9.19 -18.65
CA ALA A 271 -6.47 9.17 -18.96
C ALA A 271 -6.91 10.36 -19.83
N GLU A 272 -6.23 11.50 -19.71
CA GLU A 272 -6.55 12.76 -20.42
C GLU A 272 -5.27 13.36 -21.02
N PRO A 273 -4.66 12.74 -22.06
CA PRO A 273 -3.36 13.16 -22.60
C PRO A 273 -3.34 14.60 -23.15
N GLN A 274 -4.52 15.16 -23.46
CA GLN A 274 -4.67 16.53 -23.96
C GLN A 274 -4.56 17.60 -22.88
N LEU A 275 -4.64 17.22 -21.59
CA LEU A 275 -4.49 18.19 -20.51
C LEU A 275 -3.02 18.50 -20.26
N ALA A 276 -2.70 19.78 -20.17
CA ALA A 276 -1.36 20.22 -19.80
C ALA A 276 -1.16 20.10 -18.29
N ILE A 277 -0.67 18.95 -17.82
CA ILE A 277 -0.32 18.75 -16.44
C ILE A 277 1.16 19.04 -16.24
N ASN A 278 1.46 20.06 -15.46
CA ASN A 278 2.84 20.48 -15.18
C ASN A 278 3.44 19.70 -14.01
N LEU A 279 3.78 18.43 -14.27
CA LEU A 279 4.52 17.56 -13.35
C LEU A 279 5.64 16.84 -14.10
N PRO A 280 6.69 16.35 -13.39
CA PRO A 280 7.73 15.54 -14.03
C PRO A 280 7.13 14.33 -14.74
N ALA A 281 7.56 14.09 -15.98
CA ALA A 281 7.17 12.88 -16.70
C ALA A 281 7.75 11.65 -16.00
N ILE A 282 6.89 10.68 -15.70
CA ILE A 282 7.27 9.40 -15.07
C ILE A 282 7.10 8.31 -16.12
N ALA A 283 8.05 7.36 -16.20
CA ALA A 283 7.95 6.19 -17.07
C ALA A 283 6.62 5.44 -16.79
N PRO A 284 6.02 4.76 -17.79
CA PRO A 284 4.77 4.01 -17.58
C PRO A 284 4.88 2.95 -16.48
N PRO A 285 3.74 2.55 -15.83
CA PRO A 285 3.69 1.37 -14.99
C PRO A 285 4.20 0.15 -15.75
N VAL A 286 4.99 -0.66 -15.09
CA VAL A 286 5.73 -1.75 -15.73
C VAL A 286 4.89 -3.01 -15.77
N GLU A 287 4.76 -3.63 -16.93
CA GLU A 287 4.16 -4.94 -17.07
C GLU A 287 5.12 -6.02 -16.53
N VAL A 288 4.58 -6.99 -15.79
CA VAL A 288 5.35 -8.13 -15.30
C VAL A 288 4.97 -9.36 -16.10
N GLU A 289 5.96 -10.00 -16.70
CA GLU A 289 5.76 -11.21 -17.50
C GLU A 289 5.74 -12.48 -16.64
N ARG A 290 6.55 -12.51 -15.58
CA ARG A 290 6.62 -13.61 -14.60
C ARG A 290 7.47 -13.24 -13.39
N VAL A 291 7.34 -14.04 -12.34
CA VAL A 291 8.35 -14.09 -11.27
C VAL A 291 9.55 -14.89 -11.80
N GLU A 292 10.73 -14.26 -11.82
CA GLU A 292 11.97 -14.87 -12.34
C GLU A 292 12.60 -15.80 -11.32
N PHE A 293 12.65 -15.39 -10.05
CA PHE A 293 13.16 -16.19 -8.94
C PHE A 293 12.71 -15.65 -7.59
N VAL A 294 12.86 -16.48 -6.55
CA VAL A 294 12.80 -16.05 -5.14
C VAL A 294 14.09 -16.49 -4.46
N GLU A 295 14.68 -15.58 -3.65
CA GLU A 295 15.95 -15.81 -2.96
C GLU A 295 15.73 -15.93 -1.45
N PHE A 296 16.25 -17.02 -0.90
CA PHE A 296 16.32 -17.27 0.54
C PHE A 296 17.71 -16.94 1.07
N THR A 297 17.75 -16.39 2.27
CA THR A 297 18.98 -16.28 3.05
C THR A 297 19.04 -17.35 4.12
N ALA A 298 20.21 -17.98 4.27
CA ALA A 298 20.47 -19.02 5.27
C ALA A 298 21.99 -19.12 5.53
N ASP A 299 22.41 -19.68 6.65
CA ASP A 299 23.71 -20.34 6.69
C ASP A 299 23.57 -21.81 6.19
N ARG A 300 24.69 -22.51 6.06
CA ARG A 300 24.69 -23.88 5.55
C ARG A 300 23.83 -24.83 6.38
N HIS A 301 23.83 -24.69 7.69
CA HIS A 301 23.05 -25.54 8.59
C HIS A 301 21.56 -25.22 8.53
N ALA A 302 21.21 -23.93 8.57
CA ALA A 302 19.82 -23.48 8.46
C ALA A 302 19.22 -23.76 7.06
N ALA A 303 20.04 -23.89 6.02
CA ALA A 303 19.59 -24.24 4.68
C ALA A 303 19.16 -25.71 4.54
N GLU A 304 19.69 -26.64 5.37
CA GLU A 304 19.43 -28.10 5.24
C GLU A 304 17.93 -28.44 5.22
N PRO A 305 17.06 -27.95 6.11
CA PRO A 305 15.64 -28.27 6.07
C PRO A 305 14.94 -27.71 4.82
N LEU A 306 15.35 -26.51 4.35
CA LEU A 306 14.81 -25.92 3.14
C LEU A 306 15.21 -26.73 1.90
N VAL A 307 16.48 -27.08 1.78
CA VAL A 307 17.00 -27.88 0.66
C VAL A 307 16.35 -29.28 0.62
N ALA A 308 16.19 -29.92 1.79
CA ALA A 308 15.47 -31.19 1.89
C ALA A 308 14.00 -31.06 1.44
N MET A 309 13.32 -29.98 1.83
CA MET A 309 11.96 -29.69 1.38
C MET A 309 11.88 -29.46 -0.12
N LEU A 310 12.77 -28.63 -0.69
CA LEU A 310 12.86 -28.40 -2.13
C LEU A 310 13.09 -29.70 -2.90
N GLY A 311 14.01 -30.56 -2.40
CA GLY A 311 14.26 -31.89 -2.98
C GLY A 311 13.03 -32.81 -2.94
N ALA A 312 12.32 -32.87 -1.80
CA ALA A 312 11.06 -33.61 -1.70
C ALA A 312 9.97 -33.06 -2.64
N MET A 313 9.97 -31.74 -2.89
CA MET A 313 9.09 -31.09 -3.86
C MET A 313 9.55 -31.26 -5.32
N GLY A 314 10.69 -31.89 -5.58
CA GLY A 314 11.18 -32.18 -6.92
C GLY A 314 12.10 -31.12 -7.54
N PHE A 315 12.50 -30.12 -6.79
CA PHE A 315 13.51 -29.15 -7.24
C PHE A 315 14.89 -29.79 -7.35
N ARG A 316 15.61 -29.42 -8.38
CA ARG A 316 16.98 -29.88 -8.63
C ARG A 316 17.97 -28.75 -8.39
N HIS A 317 19.10 -29.06 -7.78
CA HIS A 317 20.24 -28.16 -7.70
C HIS A 317 20.90 -28.07 -9.09
N THR A 318 20.63 -26.99 -9.82
CA THR A 318 21.02 -26.81 -11.21
C THR A 318 22.21 -25.89 -11.42
N GLY A 319 22.51 -25.04 -10.43
CA GLY A 319 23.58 -24.07 -10.56
C GLY A 319 24.22 -23.68 -9.23
N GLN A 320 25.54 -23.46 -9.27
CA GLN A 320 26.30 -22.90 -8.16
C GLN A 320 26.94 -21.59 -8.61
N HIS A 321 26.77 -20.52 -7.82
CA HIS A 321 27.37 -19.22 -8.14
C HIS A 321 28.92 -19.31 -8.17
N ARG A 322 29.53 -18.65 -9.15
CA ARG A 322 30.99 -18.77 -9.44
C ARG A 322 31.90 -18.34 -8.30
N SER A 323 31.48 -17.36 -7.49
CA SER A 323 32.34 -16.72 -6.48
C SER A 323 31.71 -16.57 -5.09
N LYS A 324 30.43 -16.94 -4.95
CA LYS A 324 29.65 -16.80 -3.71
C LYS A 324 29.06 -18.16 -3.32
N ASP A 325 28.75 -18.38 -2.05
CA ASP A 325 28.04 -19.57 -1.59
C ASP A 325 26.54 -19.41 -1.82
N VAL A 326 26.14 -19.48 -3.10
CA VAL A 326 24.76 -19.30 -3.57
C VAL A 326 24.41 -20.43 -4.53
N ALA A 327 23.38 -21.19 -4.18
CA ALA A 327 22.89 -22.34 -4.94
C ALA A 327 21.55 -22.02 -5.61
N ARG A 328 21.35 -22.52 -6.83
CA ARG A 328 20.12 -22.40 -7.60
C ARG A 328 19.41 -23.73 -7.71
N TYR A 329 18.13 -23.74 -7.39
CA TYR A 329 17.23 -24.89 -7.46
C TYR A 329 16.11 -24.61 -8.44
N GLU A 330 15.83 -25.55 -9.34
CA GLU A 330 14.82 -25.36 -10.39
C GLU A 330 13.88 -26.54 -10.53
N GLN A 331 12.63 -26.23 -10.89
CA GLN A 331 11.63 -27.14 -11.41
C GLN A 331 10.65 -26.39 -12.32
N GLY A 332 10.38 -26.91 -13.54
CA GLY A 332 9.54 -26.20 -14.51
C GLY A 332 10.07 -24.81 -14.80
N GLY A 333 9.20 -23.79 -14.68
CA GLY A 333 9.56 -22.37 -14.78
C GLY A 333 9.91 -21.71 -13.46
N ILE A 334 10.12 -22.48 -12.38
CA ILE A 334 10.37 -21.97 -11.04
C ILE A 334 11.86 -22.01 -10.72
N SER A 335 12.43 -20.89 -10.28
CA SER A 335 13.81 -20.79 -9.80
C SER A 335 13.82 -20.31 -8.36
N VAL A 336 14.43 -21.11 -7.46
CA VAL A 336 14.64 -20.77 -6.05
C VAL A 336 16.15 -20.67 -5.81
N VAL A 337 16.58 -19.55 -5.25
CA VAL A 337 17.98 -19.29 -4.92
C VAL A 337 18.17 -19.39 -3.42
N VAL A 338 19.18 -20.13 -2.99
CA VAL A 338 19.58 -20.23 -1.56
C VAL A 338 20.95 -19.59 -1.39
N ASN A 339 20.99 -18.47 -0.68
CA ASN A 339 22.18 -17.66 -0.49
C ASN A 339 22.75 -17.90 0.92
N SER A 340 23.86 -18.62 0.97
CA SER A 340 24.62 -18.93 2.21
C SER A 340 25.95 -18.19 2.28
N ASP A 341 26.15 -17.15 1.43
CA ASP A 341 27.39 -16.36 1.49
C ASP A 341 27.48 -15.63 2.83
N SER A 342 28.65 -15.65 3.42
CA SER A 342 28.95 -15.06 4.72
C SER A 342 29.10 -13.52 4.69
N ARG A 343 28.76 -12.87 3.59
CA ARG A 343 28.91 -11.43 3.35
C ARG A 343 27.66 -10.85 2.67
N GLY A 344 27.59 -9.53 2.65
CA GLY A 344 26.55 -8.81 1.92
C GLY A 344 25.21 -8.69 2.67
N LEU A 345 24.16 -8.35 1.92
CA LEU A 345 22.82 -8.11 2.49
C LEU A 345 22.18 -9.43 2.98
N ALA A 346 22.28 -10.49 2.19
CA ALA A 346 21.74 -11.80 2.55
C ALA A 346 22.25 -12.26 3.94
N HIS A 347 23.57 -12.20 4.15
CA HIS A 347 24.16 -12.58 5.44
C HIS A 347 23.64 -11.71 6.60
N ARG A 348 23.58 -10.38 6.44
CA ARG A 348 23.02 -9.49 7.49
C ARG A 348 21.55 -9.81 7.76
N THR A 349 20.77 -10.10 6.72
CA THR A 349 19.37 -10.50 6.86
C THR A 349 19.26 -11.82 7.62
N PHE A 350 20.09 -12.81 7.29
CA PHE A 350 20.14 -14.09 8.02
C PHE A 350 20.51 -13.90 9.50
N GLN A 351 21.52 -13.09 9.80
CA GLN A 351 21.91 -12.80 11.19
C GLN A 351 20.77 -12.15 12.01
N THR A 352 19.91 -11.40 11.36
CA THR A 352 18.79 -10.70 12.03
C THR A 352 17.54 -11.54 12.09
N ARG A 353 17.21 -12.28 11.02
CA ARG A 353 15.90 -12.90 10.81
C ARG A 353 15.93 -14.43 10.73
N GLY A 354 17.14 -15.02 10.70
CA GLY A 354 17.29 -16.44 10.41
C GLY A 354 16.97 -16.79 8.95
N LEU A 355 16.66 -18.06 8.70
CA LEU A 355 16.20 -18.54 7.39
C LEU A 355 14.95 -17.77 6.96
N SER A 356 15.03 -17.08 5.83
CA SER A 356 13.89 -16.31 5.31
C SER A 356 14.01 -16.07 3.82
N ALA A 357 12.87 -16.03 3.12
CA ALA A 357 12.79 -15.49 1.77
C ALA A 357 12.87 -13.95 1.89
N TYR A 358 13.88 -13.32 1.29
CA TYR A 358 14.12 -11.90 1.48
C TYR A 358 14.16 -11.09 0.17
N ALA A 359 14.24 -11.76 -0.97
CA ALA A 359 14.25 -11.09 -2.26
C ALA A 359 13.50 -11.91 -3.31
N PHE A 360 13.01 -11.23 -4.32
CA PHE A 360 12.48 -11.87 -5.52
C PHE A 360 12.77 -11.00 -6.75
N GLY A 361 12.84 -11.65 -7.91
CA GLY A 361 13.00 -11.00 -9.20
C GLY A 361 11.74 -11.12 -10.04
N VAL A 362 11.43 -10.08 -10.78
CA VAL A 362 10.36 -10.07 -11.78
C VAL A 362 10.94 -9.80 -13.15
N ARG A 363 10.44 -10.50 -14.18
CA ARG A 363 10.78 -10.20 -15.56
C ARG A 363 9.81 -9.15 -16.10
N VAL A 364 10.40 -8.15 -16.75
CA VAL A 364 9.72 -6.95 -17.26
C VAL A 364 10.26 -6.65 -18.66
N PRO A 365 9.56 -5.89 -19.50
CA PRO A 365 10.06 -5.52 -20.82
C PRO A 365 11.32 -4.65 -20.81
N ASP A 366 11.51 -3.81 -19.79
CA ASP A 366 12.65 -2.89 -19.63
C ASP A 366 12.94 -2.70 -18.13
N ALA A 367 14.02 -3.30 -17.66
CA ALA A 367 14.43 -3.27 -16.26
C ALA A 367 14.95 -1.90 -15.82
N ALA A 368 15.55 -1.13 -16.74
CA ALA A 368 16.03 0.21 -16.44
C ALA A 368 14.85 1.18 -16.26
N ALA A 369 13.86 1.15 -17.16
CA ALA A 369 12.64 1.94 -17.03
C ALA A 369 11.84 1.58 -15.77
N ALA A 370 11.82 0.30 -15.38
CA ALA A 370 11.20 -0.17 -14.14
C ALA A 370 11.87 0.44 -12.89
N LEU A 371 13.21 0.40 -12.85
CA LEU A 371 13.99 1.02 -11.79
C LEU A 371 13.77 2.53 -11.74
N ASP A 372 13.84 3.21 -12.88
CA ASP A 372 13.65 4.66 -12.99
C ASP A 372 12.27 5.09 -12.48
N ARG A 373 11.20 4.37 -12.87
CA ARG A 373 9.86 4.62 -12.34
C ARG A 373 9.78 4.44 -10.84
N ALA A 374 10.29 3.32 -10.34
CA ALA A 374 10.26 3.03 -8.90
C ALA A 374 10.99 4.13 -8.10
N VAL A 375 12.15 4.57 -8.57
CA VAL A 375 12.95 5.63 -7.94
C VAL A 375 12.26 7.00 -8.04
N ALA A 376 11.68 7.34 -9.18
CA ALA A 376 10.91 8.58 -9.36
C ALA A 376 9.72 8.65 -8.40
N LEU A 377 9.15 7.50 -8.02
CA LEU A 377 8.08 7.34 -7.04
C LEU A 377 8.59 7.10 -5.61
N GLY A 378 9.86 7.42 -5.33
CA GLY A 378 10.43 7.41 -3.98
C GLY A 378 10.89 6.04 -3.46
N ALA A 379 10.99 5.01 -4.32
CA ALA A 379 11.63 3.77 -3.93
C ALA A 379 13.13 3.96 -3.72
N LYS A 380 13.70 3.24 -2.76
CA LYS A 380 15.14 3.29 -2.50
C LYS A 380 15.86 2.29 -3.40
N PRO A 381 16.70 2.74 -4.35
CA PRO A 381 17.48 1.83 -5.17
C PRO A 381 18.47 1.05 -4.29
N PHE A 382 18.73 -0.18 -4.70
CA PHE A 382 19.74 -1.02 -4.06
C PHE A 382 21.02 -0.99 -4.87
N THR A 383 22.07 -0.44 -4.26
CA THR A 383 23.40 -0.38 -4.87
C THR A 383 24.27 -1.48 -4.27
N GLN A 384 24.80 -2.36 -5.10
CA GLN A 384 25.75 -3.39 -4.69
C GLN A 384 27.18 -2.85 -4.73
N ASN A 385 28.03 -3.32 -3.82
CA ASN A 385 29.49 -3.15 -3.96
C ASN A 385 29.99 -4.21 -4.95
N LEU A 386 29.97 -3.87 -6.23
CA LEU A 386 30.34 -4.76 -7.33
C LEU A 386 31.85 -4.89 -7.43
N LYS A 387 32.34 -6.11 -7.70
CA LYS A 387 33.65 -6.35 -8.28
C LYS A 387 33.58 -6.08 -9.79
N SER A 388 34.75 -5.98 -10.45
CA SER A 388 34.81 -5.67 -11.88
C SER A 388 34.00 -6.60 -12.78
N ASP A 389 33.75 -7.83 -12.33
CA ASP A 389 33.12 -8.90 -13.11
C ASP A 389 31.70 -9.25 -12.63
N ASP A 390 31.19 -8.58 -11.57
CA ASP A 390 29.83 -8.78 -11.07
C ASP A 390 28.82 -8.01 -11.93
N LEU A 391 27.67 -8.60 -12.25
CA LEU A 391 26.58 -7.91 -12.93
C LEU A 391 25.86 -6.93 -11.99
N ASN A 392 25.59 -5.74 -12.50
CA ASN A 392 24.74 -4.78 -11.79
C ASN A 392 23.29 -5.09 -12.06
N LEU A 393 22.61 -5.74 -11.11
CA LEU A 393 21.21 -6.09 -11.22
C LEU A 393 20.34 -4.93 -10.73
N PRO A 394 19.46 -4.35 -11.59
CA PRO A 394 18.51 -3.32 -11.17
C PRO A 394 17.61 -3.85 -10.05
N ALA A 395 17.62 -3.15 -8.90
CA ALA A 395 16.82 -3.55 -7.74
C ALA A 395 16.43 -2.37 -6.86
N VAL A 396 15.32 -2.50 -6.16
CA VAL A 396 14.85 -1.57 -5.14
C VAL A 396 14.60 -2.30 -3.82
N LYS A 397 14.59 -1.52 -2.72
CA LYS A 397 14.17 -2.03 -1.42
C LYS A 397 12.67 -2.31 -1.42
N GLY A 398 12.30 -3.51 -0.99
CA GLY A 398 10.94 -4.01 -0.84
C GLY A 398 10.55 -4.23 0.62
N VAL A 399 9.50 -5.00 0.81
CA VAL A 399 8.91 -5.36 2.11
C VAL A 399 9.98 -5.85 3.08
N GLY A 400 9.95 -5.32 4.29
CA GLY A 400 10.86 -5.71 5.36
C GLY A 400 12.34 -5.43 5.08
N GLY A 401 12.67 -4.54 4.14
CA GLY A 401 14.03 -4.26 3.70
C GLY A 401 14.61 -5.32 2.76
N GLY A 402 13.79 -6.25 2.29
CA GLY A 402 14.10 -7.19 1.21
C GLY A 402 14.36 -6.49 -0.11
N LEU A 403 14.52 -7.25 -1.20
CA LEU A 403 14.80 -6.69 -2.52
C LEU A 403 13.77 -7.14 -3.55
N VAL A 404 13.44 -6.23 -4.46
CA VAL A 404 12.73 -6.50 -5.71
C VAL A 404 13.68 -6.22 -6.85
N TYR A 405 14.05 -7.26 -7.61
CA TYR A 405 14.91 -7.17 -8.78
C TYR A 405 14.09 -7.08 -10.06
N PHE A 406 14.58 -6.32 -11.02
CA PHE A 406 14.00 -6.23 -12.37
C PHE A 406 14.91 -6.91 -13.39
N PHE A 407 14.34 -7.78 -14.20
CA PHE A 407 15.03 -8.52 -15.28
C PHE A 407 14.35 -8.24 -16.62
N ASP A 408 15.13 -8.14 -17.67
CA ASP A 408 14.65 -8.05 -19.05
C ASP A 408 15.46 -8.94 -19.98
N ASP A 409 15.19 -8.87 -21.29
CA ASP A 409 15.88 -9.63 -22.31
C ASP A 409 17.10 -8.89 -22.90
N SER A 410 17.62 -7.85 -22.21
CA SER A 410 18.89 -7.24 -22.55
C SER A 410 20.03 -8.26 -22.47
N GLU A 411 21.09 -8.08 -23.28
CA GLU A 411 22.16 -9.08 -23.42
C GLU A 411 22.78 -9.50 -22.08
N ALA A 412 22.94 -8.57 -21.15
CA ALA A 412 23.52 -8.84 -19.83
C ALA A 412 22.54 -9.58 -18.91
N LEU A 413 21.26 -9.14 -18.82
CA LEU A 413 20.28 -9.69 -17.89
C LEU A 413 19.68 -11.01 -18.40
N ALA A 414 19.55 -11.19 -19.72
CA ALA A 414 19.12 -12.46 -20.31
C ALA A 414 20.07 -13.63 -19.99
N LYS A 415 21.37 -13.34 -19.84
CA LYS A 415 22.42 -14.34 -19.59
C LYS A 415 22.87 -14.41 -18.13
N VAL A 416 22.14 -13.77 -17.19
CA VAL A 416 22.55 -13.69 -15.79
C VAL A 416 22.87 -15.05 -15.18
N TRP A 417 22.01 -16.03 -15.44
CA TRP A 417 22.19 -17.39 -14.92
C TRP A 417 23.42 -18.08 -15.48
N ASP A 418 23.75 -17.89 -16.75
CA ASP A 418 24.95 -18.46 -17.39
C ASP A 418 26.23 -17.71 -16.98
N THR A 419 26.12 -16.39 -16.71
CA THR A 419 27.26 -15.55 -16.34
C THR A 419 27.65 -15.72 -14.88
N GLU A 420 26.66 -15.69 -13.97
CA GLU A 420 26.93 -15.72 -12.53
C GLU A 420 27.03 -17.16 -11.97
N PHE A 421 26.41 -18.15 -12.62
CA PHE A 421 26.36 -19.52 -12.13
C PHE A 421 27.14 -20.49 -13.03
N VAL A 422 27.71 -21.51 -12.41
CA VAL A 422 28.22 -22.71 -13.09
C VAL A 422 27.09 -23.72 -13.10
N ALA A 423 26.67 -24.12 -14.28
CA ALA A 423 25.66 -25.17 -14.43
C ALA A 423 26.18 -26.49 -13.88
N LEU A 424 25.36 -27.14 -13.06
CA LEU A 424 25.62 -28.46 -12.53
C LEU A 424 24.93 -29.50 -13.41
N GLY A 425 25.69 -30.41 -13.99
CA GLY A 425 25.12 -31.56 -14.72
C GLY A 425 24.26 -32.42 -13.80
N SER A 426 23.03 -32.71 -14.19
CA SER A 426 22.16 -33.61 -13.44
C SER A 426 22.62 -35.06 -13.60
N PRO A 427 22.97 -35.77 -12.52
CA PRO A 427 23.39 -37.18 -12.65
C PRO A 427 22.25 -38.14 -13.06
N GLU A 428 20.99 -37.82 -12.75
CA GLU A 428 19.80 -38.57 -13.20
C GLU A 428 18.58 -37.68 -13.41
N PRO A 429 17.69 -38.01 -14.37
CA PRO A 429 16.42 -37.30 -14.51
C PRO A 429 15.49 -37.63 -13.32
N ILE A 430 15.41 -36.74 -12.37
CA ILE A 430 14.34 -36.79 -11.38
C ILE A 430 13.03 -36.45 -12.11
N ALA A 431 12.01 -37.31 -11.97
CA ALA A 431 10.71 -37.06 -12.60
C ALA A 431 10.19 -35.67 -12.14
N ASP A 432 9.64 -34.90 -13.06
CA ASP A 432 8.99 -33.64 -12.76
C ASP A 432 7.82 -33.91 -11.81
N ALA A 433 7.64 -33.04 -10.78
CA ALA A 433 6.49 -33.16 -9.88
C ALA A 433 5.27 -32.38 -10.38
N GLY A 434 5.35 -31.76 -11.54
CA GLY A 434 4.26 -31.00 -12.16
C GLY A 434 4.12 -29.56 -11.64
N LEU A 435 5.14 -29.02 -10.99
CA LEU A 435 5.16 -27.62 -10.57
C LEU A 435 5.70 -26.74 -11.71
N GLY A 436 4.84 -25.92 -12.31
CA GLY A 436 5.17 -25.19 -13.54
C GLY A 436 5.67 -23.76 -13.35
N ARG A 437 5.08 -23.01 -12.42
CA ARG A 437 5.36 -21.58 -12.19
C ARG A 437 5.03 -21.15 -10.78
N PHE A 438 5.49 -19.98 -10.38
CA PHE A 438 4.96 -19.31 -9.20
C PHE A 438 3.47 -18.94 -9.43
N ASP A 439 2.61 -19.26 -8.48
CA ASP A 439 1.21 -18.79 -8.48
C ASP A 439 1.13 -17.44 -7.77
N HIS A 440 1.64 -17.39 -6.53
CA HIS A 440 1.68 -16.13 -5.78
C HIS A 440 2.80 -16.09 -4.73
N ILE A 441 3.15 -14.88 -4.34
CA ILE A 441 4.05 -14.56 -3.22
C ILE A 441 3.23 -13.93 -2.11
N ALA A 442 3.20 -14.53 -0.92
CA ALA A 442 2.48 -13.96 0.20
C ALA A 442 3.43 -13.27 1.17
N GLN A 443 3.15 -12.02 1.41
CA GLN A 443 3.88 -11.15 2.33
C GLN A 443 3.04 -10.85 3.55
N SER A 444 3.62 -11.00 4.73
CA SER A 444 2.98 -10.61 5.99
C SER A 444 3.70 -9.40 6.57
N MET A 445 2.92 -8.46 7.08
CA MET A 445 3.39 -7.17 7.58
C MET A 445 2.49 -6.64 8.70
N PRO A 446 2.96 -5.68 9.52
CA PRO A 446 2.06 -4.89 10.36
C PRO A 446 0.99 -4.22 9.49
N TYR A 447 -0.23 -4.12 10.00
CA TYR A 447 -1.34 -3.59 9.18
C TYR A 447 -1.12 -2.13 8.73
N ASP A 448 -0.46 -1.33 9.55
CA ASP A 448 -0.09 0.05 9.23
C ASP A 448 0.91 0.18 8.06
N GLU A 449 1.69 -0.88 7.77
CA GLU A 449 2.56 -0.94 6.60
C GLU A 449 1.85 -1.42 5.32
N MET A 450 0.69 -2.08 5.43
CA MET A 450 0.05 -2.76 4.31
C MET A 450 -0.37 -1.78 3.20
N LEU A 451 -1.00 -0.65 3.55
CA LEU A 451 -1.42 0.36 2.58
C LEU A 451 -0.24 0.94 1.81
N ARG A 452 0.87 1.18 2.51
CA ARG A 452 2.13 1.64 1.92
C ARG A 452 2.65 0.69 0.86
N TRP A 453 2.67 -0.62 1.13
CA TRP A 453 3.16 -1.62 0.18
C TRP A 453 2.17 -1.86 -0.97
N LEU A 454 0.86 -1.75 -0.69
CA LEU A 454 -0.15 -1.71 -1.73
C LEU A 454 0.12 -0.58 -2.73
N LEU A 455 0.31 0.64 -2.21
CA LEU A 455 0.62 1.81 -3.03
C LEU A 455 1.95 1.65 -3.79
N PHE A 456 2.99 1.08 -3.15
CA PHE A 456 4.26 0.80 -3.79
C PHE A 456 4.10 -0.11 -5.03
N TYR A 457 3.43 -1.25 -4.88
CA TYR A 457 3.24 -2.17 -5.99
C TYR A 457 2.34 -1.58 -7.08
N SER A 458 1.20 -1.02 -6.72
CA SER A 458 0.22 -0.47 -7.68
C SER A 458 0.72 0.79 -8.40
N SER A 459 1.63 1.55 -7.81
CA SER A 459 2.23 2.71 -8.47
C SER A 459 3.42 2.35 -9.37
N THR A 460 4.15 1.29 -9.04
CA THR A 460 5.37 0.88 -9.77
C THR A 460 5.06 -0.10 -10.90
N LEU A 461 4.22 -1.10 -10.62
CA LEU A 461 3.87 -2.18 -11.54
C LEU A 461 2.47 -1.96 -12.11
N LYS A 462 2.21 -2.50 -13.29
CA LYS A 462 0.86 -2.54 -13.88
C LYS A 462 0.06 -3.68 -13.24
N VAL A 463 -0.49 -3.40 -12.07
CA VAL A 463 -1.30 -4.35 -11.28
C VAL A 463 -2.57 -3.69 -10.79
N GLU A 464 -3.59 -4.51 -10.56
CA GLU A 464 -4.84 -4.14 -9.93
C GLU A 464 -4.93 -4.73 -8.53
N LYS A 465 -5.58 -4.03 -7.61
CA LYS A 465 -5.87 -4.52 -6.27
C LYS A 465 -7.21 -5.23 -6.25
N THR A 466 -7.29 -6.35 -5.53
CA THR A 466 -8.57 -7.02 -5.21
C THR A 466 -9.27 -6.32 -4.04
N PRO A 467 -10.56 -6.58 -3.79
CA PRO A 467 -11.22 -6.14 -2.56
C PRO A 467 -10.46 -6.64 -1.31
N LEU A 468 -10.47 -5.83 -0.26
CA LEU A 468 -9.93 -6.20 1.05
C LEU A 468 -10.80 -7.29 1.69
N VAL A 469 -10.17 -8.31 2.26
CA VAL A 469 -10.84 -9.43 2.94
C VAL A 469 -10.30 -9.58 4.36
N ASP A 470 -11.21 -9.72 5.33
CA ASP A 470 -10.88 -10.04 6.72
C ASP A 470 -10.75 -11.55 6.91
N ILE A 471 -9.56 -12.02 7.22
CA ILE A 471 -9.29 -13.42 7.58
C ILE A 471 -9.38 -13.55 9.09
N ILE A 472 -10.29 -14.41 9.54
CA ILE A 472 -10.49 -14.69 10.96
C ILE A 472 -9.42 -15.70 11.44
N ASP A 473 -8.45 -15.21 12.19
CA ASP A 473 -7.56 -16.04 13.01
C ASP A 473 -8.19 -16.19 14.40
N PRO A 474 -8.10 -17.36 15.09
CA PRO A 474 -8.63 -17.51 16.45
C PRO A 474 -8.15 -16.48 17.47
N SER A 475 -7.05 -15.79 17.20
CA SER A 475 -6.47 -14.75 18.07
C SER A 475 -6.69 -13.31 17.57
N GLY A 476 -7.44 -13.12 16.48
CA GLY A 476 -7.72 -11.77 15.95
C GLY A 476 -7.94 -11.79 14.45
N LEU A 477 -8.03 -10.60 13.87
CA LEU A 477 -8.19 -10.43 12.42
C LEU A 477 -6.83 -10.25 11.74
N VAL A 478 -6.74 -10.78 10.52
CA VAL A 478 -5.68 -10.48 9.55
C VAL A 478 -6.34 -9.94 8.30
N ARG A 479 -6.01 -8.73 7.92
CA ARG A 479 -6.53 -8.13 6.69
C ARG A 479 -5.71 -8.58 5.51
N SER A 480 -6.36 -9.10 4.50
CA SER A 480 -5.70 -9.65 3.32
C SER A 480 -6.17 -8.95 2.04
N GLN A 481 -5.23 -8.58 1.20
CA GLN A 481 -5.50 -8.00 -0.11
C GLN A 481 -4.45 -8.48 -1.11
N VAL A 482 -4.86 -8.68 -2.36
CA VAL A 482 -3.96 -9.12 -3.43
C VAL A 482 -3.77 -7.98 -4.42
N VAL A 483 -2.54 -7.82 -4.90
CA VAL A 483 -2.25 -7.10 -6.14
C VAL A 483 -1.86 -8.13 -7.20
N GLN A 484 -2.39 -7.97 -8.40
CA GLN A 484 -2.18 -8.90 -9.50
C GLN A 484 -2.26 -8.19 -10.84
N ASN A 485 -1.54 -8.70 -11.85
CA ASN A 485 -1.66 -8.21 -13.21
C ASN A 485 -2.75 -8.97 -14.00
N ASP A 486 -3.09 -8.49 -15.20
CA ASP A 486 -4.22 -8.96 -16.00
C ASP A 486 -4.13 -10.45 -16.34
N ASP A 487 -2.93 -10.95 -16.72
CA ASP A 487 -2.70 -12.34 -17.10
C ASP A 487 -2.37 -13.27 -15.93
N ARG A 488 -2.36 -12.73 -14.69
CA ARG A 488 -2.06 -13.48 -13.45
C ARG A 488 -0.64 -14.07 -13.38
N SER A 489 0.27 -13.56 -14.17
CA SER A 489 1.70 -13.95 -14.11
C SER A 489 2.40 -13.42 -12.84
N LEU A 490 1.81 -12.39 -12.21
CA LEU A 490 2.19 -11.89 -10.89
C LEU A 490 0.95 -11.80 -9.99
N ARG A 491 1.01 -12.43 -8.82
CA ARG A 491 0.13 -12.19 -7.68
C ARG A 491 0.95 -12.00 -6.42
N ILE A 492 0.71 -10.93 -5.69
CA ILE A 492 1.30 -10.68 -4.37
C ILE A 492 0.17 -10.54 -3.37
N THR A 493 0.08 -11.48 -2.44
CA THR A 493 -0.87 -11.44 -1.34
C THR A 493 -0.25 -10.68 -0.18
N MET A 494 -0.89 -9.63 0.31
CA MET A 494 -0.45 -8.87 1.47
C MET A 494 -1.36 -9.16 2.64
N ASN A 495 -0.78 -9.58 3.76
CA ASN A 495 -1.47 -9.96 4.99
C ASN A 495 -1.07 -8.99 6.11
N GLY A 496 -1.94 -8.04 6.42
CA GLY A 496 -1.77 -7.07 7.49
C GLY A 496 -2.22 -7.64 8.84
N ALA A 497 -1.30 -7.83 9.76
CA ALA A 497 -1.59 -8.31 11.11
C ALA A 497 -1.66 -7.14 12.11
N GLU A 498 -2.77 -7.06 12.86
CA GLU A 498 -2.93 -6.10 13.96
C GLU A 498 -2.57 -6.73 15.33
N ASN A 499 -2.79 -8.04 15.47
CA ASN A 499 -2.58 -8.73 16.73
C ASN A 499 -1.35 -9.67 16.64
N PRO A 500 -0.35 -9.52 17.52
CA PRO A 500 0.85 -10.37 17.53
C PRO A 500 0.57 -11.83 17.84
N ALA A 501 -0.60 -12.16 18.40
CA ALA A 501 -0.98 -13.54 18.69
C ALA A 501 -1.54 -14.30 17.48
N THR A 502 -1.83 -13.64 16.36
CA THR A 502 -2.21 -14.30 15.11
C THR A 502 -1.02 -15.03 14.49
N VAL A 503 -1.26 -15.99 13.58
CA VAL A 503 -0.16 -16.70 12.89
C VAL A 503 0.70 -15.71 12.08
N ALA A 504 0.10 -14.72 11.44
CA ALA A 504 0.83 -13.65 10.77
C ALA A 504 1.61 -12.79 11.79
N GLY A 505 1.02 -12.43 12.93
CA GLY A 505 1.70 -11.69 14.00
C GLY A 505 2.88 -12.44 14.61
N GLN A 506 2.76 -13.75 14.79
CA GLN A 506 3.87 -14.60 15.24
C GLN A 506 5.00 -14.64 14.22
N PHE A 507 4.68 -14.77 12.93
CA PHE A 507 5.68 -14.64 11.86
C PHE A 507 6.45 -13.32 11.95
N LEU A 508 5.75 -12.18 12.13
CA LEU A 508 6.38 -10.88 12.27
C LEU A 508 7.32 -10.80 13.49
N ALA A 509 6.93 -11.44 14.60
CA ALA A 509 7.77 -11.49 15.79
C ALA A 509 9.03 -12.36 15.58
N GLU A 510 8.89 -13.51 14.93
CA GLU A 510 10.00 -14.44 14.65
C GLU A 510 10.98 -13.86 13.62
N THR A 511 10.48 -13.12 12.61
CA THR A 511 11.31 -12.52 11.56
C THR A 511 11.72 -11.08 11.84
N LEU A 512 11.38 -10.54 13.02
CA LEU A 512 11.64 -9.15 13.41
C LEU A 512 11.11 -8.12 12.39
N GLY A 513 9.89 -8.35 11.91
CA GLY A 513 9.16 -7.44 11.01
C GLY A 513 8.60 -8.11 9.76
N ALA A 514 8.17 -7.29 8.81
CA ALA A 514 7.53 -7.72 7.57
C ALA A 514 8.43 -8.60 6.68
N GLY A 515 7.83 -9.52 5.92
CA GLY A 515 8.58 -10.41 5.02
C GLY A 515 7.69 -11.33 4.20
N ILE A 516 8.31 -12.15 3.37
CA ILE A 516 7.63 -13.20 2.58
C ILE A 516 7.36 -14.39 3.51
N GLN A 517 6.09 -14.68 3.78
CA GLN A 517 5.66 -15.74 4.67
C GLN A 517 5.42 -17.07 3.96
N HIS A 518 4.94 -17.05 2.70
CA HIS A 518 4.85 -18.26 1.89
C HIS A 518 4.99 -17.99 0.39
N LEU A 519 5.29 -19.08 -0.32
CA LEU A 519 5.31 -19.14 -1.77
C LEU A 519 4.34 -20.21 -2.23
N ALA A 520 3.52 -19.86 -3.22
CA ALA A 520 2.63 -20.81 -3.86
C ALA A 520 3.14 -21.15 -5.26
N PHE A 521 3.11 -22.45 -5.58
CA PHE A 521 3.48 -23.01 -6.87
C PHE A 521 2.25 -23.58 -7.57
N ALA A 522 2.10 -23.28 -8.86
CA ALA A 522 1.02 -23.81 -9.68
C ALA A 522 1.32 -25.22 -10.15
N SER A 523 0.31 -26.08 -10.05
CA SER A 523 0.27 -27.43 -10.61
C SER A 523 -0.93 -27.55 -11.56
N ASP A 524 -0.76 -28.30 -12.66
CA ASP A 524 -1.84 -28.59 -13.62
C ASP A 524 -2.69 -29.81 -13.18
N ASP A 525 -2.16 -30.68 -12.31
CA ASP A 525 -2.85 -31.80 -11.66
C ASP A 525 -2.29 -31.98 -10.23
N ILE A 526 -2.95 -31.35 -9.28
CA ILE A 526 -2.51 -31.34 -7.88
C ILE A 526 -2.54 -32.74 -7.24
N PHE A 527 -3.40 -33.65 -7.74
CA PHE A 527 -3.45 -35.03 -7.22
C PHE A 527 -2.25 -35.83 -7.67
N ALA A 528 -1.90 -35.77 -8.98
CA ALA A 528 -0.69 -36.39 -9.48
C ALA A 528 0.56 -35.81 -8.82
N THR A 529 0.59 -34.47 -8.66
CA THR A 529 1.65 -33.79 -7.91
C THR A 529 1.74 -34.32 -6.48
N ALA A 530 0.62 -34.38 -5.73
CA ALA A 530 0.61 -34.85 -4.36
C ALA A 530 1.13 -36.29 -4.22
N GLU A 531 0.76 -37.20 -5.13
CA GLU A 531 1.26 -38.58 -5.16
C GLU A 531 2.77 -38.65 -5.35
N ILE A 532 3.31 -37.85 -6.31
CA ILE A 532 4.75 -37.78 -6.57
C ILE A 532 5.49 -37.23 -5.34
N LEU A 533 5.00 -36.11 -4.76
CA LEU A 533 5.60 -35.48 -3.59
C LEU A 533 5.62 -36.43 -2.38
N GLN A 534 4.52 -37.13 -2.10
CA GLN A 534 4.41 -38.09 -1.00
C GLN A 534 5.36 -39.28 -1.22
N SER A 535 5.53 -39.75 -2.46
CA SER A 535 6.51 -40.82 -2.78
C SER A 535 7.95 -40.41 -2.49
N ARG A 536 8.24 -39.10 -2.46
CA ARG A 536 9.56 -38.53 -2.13
C ARG A 536 9.73 -38.13 -0.66
N GLY A 537 8.74 -38.45 0.17
CA GLY A 537 8.78 -38.14 1.60
C GLY A 537 8.25 -36.75 1.97
N PHE A 538 7.59 -36.06 1.06
CA PHE A 538 6.87 -34.83 1.40
C PHE A 538 5.68 -35.18 2.32
N VAL A 539 5.62 -34.54 3.48
CA VAL A 539 4.53 -34.72 4.44
C VAL A 539 3.68 -33.44 4.42
N PRO A 540 2.44 -33.48 3.92
CA PRO A 540 1.59 -32.31 3.88
C PRO A 540 1.11 -31.88 5.27
N LEU A 541 0.72 -30.60 5.40
CA LEU A 541 0.02 -30.09 6.56
C LEU A 541 -1.28 -30.87 6.80
N GLN A 542 -1.44 -31.42 8.01
CA GLN A 542 -2.59 -32.26 8.34
C GLN A 542 -3.84 -31.41 8.61
N ILE A 543 -4.79 -31.43 7.71
CA ILE A 543 -6.08 -30.76 7.82
C ILE A 543 -7.04 -31.59 8.67
N SER A 544 -7.91 -30.92 9.45
CA SER A 544 -8.90 -31.61 10.29
C SER A 544 -9.85 -32.46 9.44
N PRO A 545 -10.15 -33.72 9.84
CA PRO A 545 -11.19 -34.51 9.19
C PRO A 545 -12.54 -33.79 9.07
N ASN A 546 -12.90 -32.97 10.09
CA ASN A 546 -14.15 -32.22 10.12
C ASN A 546 -14.26 -31.21 8.94
N TYR A 547 -13.13 -30.74 8.41
CA TYR A 547 -13.12 -29.89 7.22
C TYR A 547 -13.77 -30.60 6.01
N TYR A 548 -13.41 -31.86 5.79
CA TYR A 548 -13.89 -32.62 4.63
C TYR A 548 -15.35 -33.06 4.78
N GLU A 549 -15.82 -33.28 6.00
CA GLU A 549 -17.23 -33.59 6.26
C GLU A 549 -18.15 -32.39 6.02
N ASP A 550 -17.69 -31.17 6.38
CA ASP A 550 -18.40 -29.93 6.05
C ASP A 550 -18.35 -29.61 4.55
N LEU A 551 -17.21 -29.88 3.93
CA LEU A 551 -16.96 -29.59 2.52
C LEU A 551 -17.95 -30.30 1.58
N GLU A 552 -18.24 -31.59 1.85
CA GLU A 552 -19.21 -32.37 1.09
C GLU A 552 -20.60 -31.72 1.11
N ALA A 553 -21.05 -31.35 2.30
CA ALA A 553 -22.37 -30.72 2.48
C ALA A 553 -22.43 -29.29 1.91
N ARG A 554 -21.34 -28.53 2.04
CA ARG A 554 -21.26 -27.14 1.63
C ARG A 554 -21.31 -26.97 0.11
N PHE A 555 -20.61 -27.81 -0.63
CA PHE A 555 -20.48 -27.70 -2.08
C PHE A 555 -21.20 -28.80 -2.85
N GLY A 556 -21.80 -29.76 -2.17
CA GLY A 556 -22.51 -30.89 -2.82
C GLY A 556 -21.57 -31.79 -3.63
N LEU A 557 -20.33 -31.97 -3.14
CA LEU A 557 -19.29 -32.72 -3.86
C LEU A 557 -19.55 -34.23 -3.82
N ASP A 558 -19.04 -34.92 -4.83
CA ASP A 558 -19.04 -36.37 -4.89
C ASP A 558 -18.22 -36.95 -3.71
N PRO A 559 -18.75 -37.92 -2.94
CA PRO A 559 -18.06 -38.52 -1.79
C PRO A 559 -16.69 -39.13 -2.12
N ASP A 560 -16.52 -39.74 -3.29
CA ASP A 560 -15.24 -40.31 -3.71
C ASP A 560 -14.21 -39.22 -3.99
N PHE A 561 -14.65 -38.08 -4.55
CA PHE A 561 -13.82 -36.91 -4.73
C PHE A 561 -13.37 -36.33 -3.39
N VAL A 562 -14.29 -36.17 -2.43
CA VAL A 562 -13.97 -35.70 -1.07
C VAL A 562 -13.02 -36.66 -0.35
N ALA A 563 -13.21 -37.98 -0.49
CA ALA A 563 -12.30 -38.98 0.04
C ALA A 563 -10.89 -38.88 -0.55
N ARG A 564 -10.78 -38.53 -1.86
CA ARG A 564 -9.52 -38.29 -2.52
C ARG A 564 -8.84 -37.02 -2.03
N LEU A 565 -9.57 -35.91 -1.85
CA LEU A 565 -9.08 -34.67 -1.23
C LEU A 565 -8.52 -34.95 0.18
N LYS A 566 -9.27 -35.64 1.02
CA LYS A 566 -8.90 -36.01 2.39
C LYS A 566 -7.65 -36.88 2.44
N ARG A 567 -7.52 -37.84 1.52
CA ARG A 567 -6.35 -38.73 1.45
C ARG A 567 -5.05 -37.95 1.22
N HIS A 568 -5.08 -36.95 0.35
CA HIS A 568 -3.91 -36.15 -0.02
C HIS A 568 -3.77 -34.86 0.78
N GLN A 569 -4.69 -34.58 1.75
CA GLN A 569 -4.72 -33.35 2.55
C GLN A 569 -4.92 -32.09 1.69
N ILE A 570 -5.62 -32.21 0.57
CA ILE A 570 -5.92 -31.11 -0.35
C ILE A 570 -7.18 -30.39 0.14
N MET A 571 -7.11 -29.08 0.22
CA MET A 571 -8.26 -28.21 0.51
C MET A 571 -8.92 -27.78 -0.79
N TYR A 572 -10.20 -27.44 -0.72
CA TYR A 572 -11.04 -27.10 -1.86
C TYR A 572 -11.80 -25.81 -1.61
N ASP A 573 -11.91 -24.98 -2.63
CA ASP A 573 -12.81 -23.82 -2.69
C ASP A 573 -13.37 -23.69 -4.12
N GLU A 574 -14.50 -23.00 -4.28
CA GLU A 574 -15.06 -22.69 -5.59
C GLU A 574 -15.78 -21.34 -5.58
N ASP A 575 -15.78 -20.70 -6.72
CA ASP A 575 -16.56 -19.49 -7.02
C ASP A 575 -17.35 -19.67 -8.31
N ALA A 576 -18.01 -18.60 -8.78
CA ALA A 576 -18.76 -18.63 -10.03
C ALA A 576 -17.90 -18.93 -11.27
N GLY A 577 -16.57 -18.73 -11.19
CA GLY A 577 -15.61 -18.96 -12.28
C GLY A 577 -15.07 -20.38 -12.30
N GLY A 578 -14.96 -21.04 -11.16
CA GLY A 578 -14.39 -22.38 -11.12
C GLY A 578 -13.90 -22.86 -9.77
N ARG A 579 -12.90 -23.75 -9.80
CA ARG A 579 -12.42 -24.50 -8.63
C ARG A 579 -10.99 -24.13 -8.27
N TYR A 580 -10.71 -24.23 -6.98
CA TYR A 580 -9.39 -23.98 -6.40
C TYR A 580 -9.02 -25.08 -5.41
N LEU A 581 -7.91 -25.73 -5.67
CA LEU A 581 -7.37 -26.78 -4.83
C LEU A 581 -6.03 -26.31 -4.23
N GLN A 582 -5.80 -26.61 -2.94
CA GLN A 582 -4.65 -26.12 -2.19
C GLN A 582 -4.03 -27.25 -1.34
N LEU A 583 -2.72 -27.39 -1.41
CA LEU A 583 -1.92 -28.32 -0.63
C LEU A 583 -0.80 -27.55 0.07
N TYR A 584 -0.63 -27.73 1.38
CA TYR A 584 0.33 -26.97 2.16
C TYR A 584 1.46 -27.83 2.72
N SER A 585 2.67 -27.28 2.78
CA SER A 585 3.76 -27.84 3.55
C SER A 585 3.57 -27.58 5.06
N PRO A 586 4.25 -28.32 5.94
CA PRO A 586 4.46 -27.88 7.31
C PRO A 586 5.22 -26.55 7.36
N ILE A 587 5.10 -25.83 8.48
CA ILE A 587 5.86 -24.61 8.73
C ILE A 587 7.35 -24.98 8.90
N LEU A 588 8.23 -24.30 8.17
CA LEU A 588 9.68 -24.29 8.32
C LEU A 588 10.10 -23.31 9.42
N SER A 589 11.40 -23.21 9.69
CA SER A 589 11.98 -22.19 10.57
C SER A 589 11.56 -20.78 10.12
N GLY A 590 11.34 -19.88 11.08
CA GLY A 590 10.93 -18.52 10.81
C GLY A 590 9.47 -18.36 10.35
N GLY A 591 8.63 -19.37 10.58
CA GLY A 591 7.21 -19.27 10.23
C GLY A 591 6.88 -19.38 8.73
N PHE A 592 7.86 -19.69 7.89
CA PHE A 592 7.71 -19.83 6.44
C PHE A 592 7.10 -21.18 6.04
N PHE A 593 6.33 -21.23 4.95
CA PHE A 593 5.79 -22.48 4.38
C PHE A 593 5.60 -22.38 2.86
N PHE A 594 5.41 -23.55 2.22
CA PHE A 594 5.04 -23.62 0.81
C PHE A 594 3.58 -24.01 0.62
N GLU A 595 3.01 -23.53 -0.46
CA GLU A 595 1.68 -23.88 -0.94
C GLU A 595 1.79 -24.43 -2.38
N ILE A 596 0.95 -25.40 -2.72
CA ILE A 596 0.79 -25.92 -4.07
C ILE A 596 -0.66 -25.74 -4.43
N VAL A 597 -0.94 -25.19 -5.60
CA VAL A 597 -2.29 -24.82 -6.00
C VAL A 597 -2.61 -25.32 -7.42
N GLU A 598 -3.87 -25.70 -7.61
CA GLU A 598 -4.46 -25.90 -8.92
C GLU A 598 -5.67 -24.99 -9.07
N ARG A 599 -5.71 -24.23 -10.17
CA ARG A 599 -6.79 -23.32 -10.52
C ARG A 599 -7.50 -23.82 -11.77
N GLN A 600 -8.80 -24.04 -11.66
CA GLN A 600 -9.66 -24.41 -12.78
C GLN A 600 -10.69 -23.31 -13.01
N GLY A 601 -10.25 -22.15 -13.55
CA GLY A 601 -11.10 -20.98 -13.77
C GLY A 601 -11.36 -20.11 -12.54
N TYR A 602 -10.81 -20.46 -11.37
CA TYR A 602 -10.96 -19.72 -10.12
C TYR A 602 -10.02 -18.50 -10.07
N ASP A 603 -10.57 -17.32 -9.82
CA ASP A 603 -9.79 -16.06 -9.78
C ASP A 603 -9.46 -15.56 -8.36
N GLY A 604 -10.14 -16.08 -7.35
CA GLY A 604 -9.89 -15.78 -5.95
C GLY A 604 -8.54 -16.31 -5.43
N TYR A 605 -8.32 -16.17 -4.13
CA TYR A 605 -7.08 -16.61 -3.46
C TYR A 605 -7.34 -17.54 -2.26
N GLY A 606 -8.52 -18.18 -2.21
CA GLY A 606 -8.83 -19.21 -1.22
C GLY A 606 -8.91 -18.70 0.23
N ALA A 607 -9.32 -17.45 0.42
CA ALA A 607 -9.42 -16.85 1.75
C ALA A 607 -10.32 -17.64 2.71
N ALA A 608 -11.37 -18.28 2.19
CA ALA A 608 -12.28 -19.13 2.96
C ALA A 608 -11.56 -20.33 3.62
N ASN A 609 -10.48 -20.82 3.02
CA ASN A 609 -9.68 -21.92 3.54
C ASN A 609 -8.63 -21.48 4.57
N ALA A 610 -8.33 -20.20 4.65
CA ALA A 610 -7.26 -19.70 5.52
C ALA A 610 -7.47 -20.05 7.00
N ILE A 611 -8.71 -20.00 7.50
CA ILE A 611 -9.04 -20.34 8.90
C ILE A 611 -8.68 -21.80 9.24
N PHE A 612 -8.94 -22.74 8.31
CA PHE A 612 -8.66 -24.16 8.51
C PHE A 612 -7.15 -24.46 8.45
N ARG A 613 -6.45 -23.81 7.51
CA ARG A 613 -4.98 -23.84 7.43
C ARG A 613 -4.35 -23.29 8.72
N ILE A 614 -4.79 -22.14 9.20
CA ILE A 614 -4.31 -21.50 10.44
C ILE A 614 -4.52 -22.43 11.64
N ALA A 615 -5.71 -23.04 11.76
CA ALA A 615 -6.01 -23.99 12.82
C ALA A 615 -5.10 -25.23 12.76
N ALA A 616 -4.79 -25.72 11.58
CA ALA A 616 -3.86 -26.84 11.39
C ALA A 616 -2.42 -26.47 11.75
N GLN A 617 -1.95 -25.30 11.34
CA GLN A 617 -0.62 -24.79 11.69
C GLN A 617 -0.44 -24.60 13.19
N ARG A 618 -1.43 -24.04 13.88
CA ARG A 618 -1.40 -23.86 15.35
C ARG A 618 -1.31 -25.18 16.12
N ARG A 619 -2.00 -26.22 15.65
CA ARG A 619 -1.88 -27.56 16.29
C ARG A 619 -0.45 -28.11 16.24
N LEU A 620 0.26 -27.87 15.12
CA LEU A 620 1.66 -28.28 14.98
C LEU A 620 2.59 -27.52 15.93
N VAL A 621 2.43 -26.20 16.02
CA VAL A 621 3.25 -25.36 16.92
C VAL A 621 3.02 -25.73 18.38
N GLY A 622 1.76 -25.91 18.81
CA GLY A 622 1.41 -26.33 20.16
C GLY A 622 1.96 -27.71 20.53
N SER A 623 1.96 -28.67 19.60
CA SER A 623 2.52 -30.01 19.84
C SER A 623 4.06 -30.00 19.95
N ARG A 624 4.76 -29.18 19.18
CA ARG A 624 6.22 -28.99 19.28
C ARG A 624 6.63 -28.34 20.60
N ALA A 625 5.91 -27.34 21.07
CA ALA A 625 6.16 -26.68 22.35
C ALA A 625 5.99 -27.65 23.54
N MET A 626 4.97 -28.54 23.51
CA MET A 626 4.78 -29.57 24.52
C MET A 626 5.86 -30.66 24.48
N GLN A 627 6.39 -31.01 23.33
CA GLN A 627 7.48 -31.96 23.19
C GLN A 627 8.81 -31.40 23.67
N SER A 628 9.13 -30.15 23.35
CA SER A 628 10.34 -29.49 23.85
C SER A 628 10.30 -29.24 25.36
N GLY A 629 9.14 -28.90 25.92
CA GLY A 629 8.96 -28.77 27.37
C GLY A 629 9.09 -30.10 28.14
N ARG A 630 8.77 -31.24 27.51
CA ARG A 630 8.98 -32.59 28.12
C ARG A 630 10.41 -33.11 27.99
N ALA A 631 11.20 -32.58 27.03
CA ALA A 631 12.61 -32.94 26.90
C ALA A 631 13.53 -32.12 27.83
N ALA A 632 13.01 -31.05 28.44
CA ALA A 632 13.73 -30.15 29.35
C ALA A 632 13.42 -30.44 30.84
N THR A 633 12.54 -31.42 31.15
CA THR A 633 12.26 -31.94 32.48
C THR A 633 12.73 -33.40 32.58
#